data_3df591cb8a9f458cc6078da5d31014de
#
_entry.id   3df591cb8a9f458cc6078da5d31014de
#
_cell.length_a   1.000
_cell.length_b   1.000
_cell.length_c   1.000
_cell.angle_alpha   90.00
_cell.angle_beta   90.00
_cell.angle_gamma   90.00
#
_symmetry.space_group_name_H-M   'P 1'
#
loop_
_entity.id
_entity.type
_entity.pdbx_description
1 polymer ?
#
loop_
_entity_poly.entity_id
_entity_poly.type
_entity_poly.pdbx_seq_one_letter_code
_entity_poly.pdbx_strand_id
1 'polypeptide(L)'
;MNKIRVAIADDHPFILLGVEHLLQRCPDIQVCFKSETIGQLLQLLVEVPVDVLVCDYEFEGDPYADGLNLLDRIRRVAPTLRVVFLSTHSSTHIISAALNAGAAGFVGKGPEGFVSLTAAIRAAKNKSVFLPDSIANKMLRATARAAEGGSSLNLLSKNESTVVRMICDGMSIATIAERLNRSPKTVSNQKNAGMKKLGARNDVELVTIVREWSCS
;
A
#
# COMPACT_ATOMS: atom_id res chain seq x y z
N MET A 1 16.63 -27.01 4.14
CA MET A 1 15.48 -26.28 3.57
C MET A 1 15.95 -24.88 3.13
N ASN A 2 15.59 -24.45 1.92
CA ASN A 2 15.96 -23.11 1.48
C ASN A 2 15.17 -22.07 2.28
N LYS A 3 15.85 -21.12 2.91
CA LYS A 3 15.18 -20.05 3.66
C LYS A 3 14.44 -19.10 2.72
N ILE A 4 13.33 -18.52 3.19
CA ILE A 4 12.62 -17.45 2.47
C ILE A 4 13.47 -16.18 2.58
N ARG A 5 13.93 -15.66 1.45
CA ARG A 5 14.72 -14.42 1.38
C ARG A 5 13.78 -13.23 1.41
N VAL A 6 13.91 -12.39 2.43
CA VAL A 6 13.03 -11.24 2.68
C VAL A 6 13.82 -9.95 2.65
N ALA A 7 13.28 -8.94 1.96
CA ALA A 7 13.70 -7.56 2.11
C ALA A 7 12.64 -6.78 2.90
N ILE A 8 13.06 -5.71 3.56
CA ILE A 8 12.19 -4.83 4.34
C ILE A 8 12.42 -3.40 3.87
N ALA A 9 11.34 -2.66 3.58
CA ALA A 9 11.42 -1.25 3.18
C ALA A 9 10.39 -0.43 3.96
N ASP A 10 10.86 0.57 4.70
CA ASP A 10 10.04 1.48 5.52
C ASP A 10 10.89 2.72 5.83
N ASP A 11 10.32 3.92 5.76
CA ASP A 11 11.02 5.17 6.09
C ASP A 11 11.15 5.40 7.59
N HIS A 12 10.58 4.52 8.41
CA HIS A 12 10.68 4.57 9.87
C HIS A 12 11.70 3.54 10.39
N PRO A 13 12.89 3.96 10.86
CA PRO A 13 13.94 3.04 11.32
C PRO A 13 13.49 2.07 12.42
N PHE A 14 12.59 2.52 13.30
CA PHE A 14 12.06 1.66 14.38
C PHE A 14 11.19 0.50 13.84
N ILE A 15 10.46 0.73 12.74
CA ILE A 15 9.70 -0.35 12.09
C ILE A 15 10.66 -1.35 11.46
N LEU A 16 11.69 -0.89 10.76
CA LEU A 16 12.73 -1.76 10.18
C LEU A 16 13.38 -2.65 11.25
N LEU A 17 13.75 -2.07 12.40
CA LEU A 17 14.35 -2.81 13.52
C LEU A 17 13.35 -3.80 14.12
N GLY A 18 12.09 -3.40 14.33
CA GLY A 18 11.05 -4.24 14.91
C GLY A 18 10.72 -5.43 14.01
N VAL A 19 10.55 -5.20 12.71
CA VAL A 19 10.29 -6.26 11.73
C VAL A 19 11.48 -7.21 11.63
N GLU A 20 12.70 -6.68 11.53
CA GLU A 20 13.91 -7.51 11.49
C GLU A 20 14.02 -8.40 12.73
N HIS A 21 13.84 -7.83 13.92
CA HIS A 21 13.89 -8.59 15.18
C HIS A 21 12.84 -9.71 15.22
N LEU A 22 11.61 -9.41 14.75
CA LEU A 22 10.56 -10.41 14.63
C LEU A 22 10.98 -11.56 13.69
N LEU A 23 11.52 -11.23 12.52
CA LEU A 23 11.89 -12.22 11.50
C LEU A 23 13.12 -13.04 11.88
N GLN A 24 14.08 -12.49 12.63
CA GLN A 24 15.24 -13.24 13.15
C GLN A 24 14.85 -14.43 14.03
N ARG A 25 13.68 -14.40 14.66
CA ARG A 25 13.15 -15.51 15.46
C ARG A 25 12.56 -16.66 14.61
N CYS A 26 12.48 -16.48 13.29
CA CYS A 26 11.92 -17.45 12.36
C CYS A 26 13.07 -18.16 11.61
N PRO A 27 13.35 -19.45 11.89
CA PRO A 27 14.49 -20.16 11.32
C PRO A 27 14.38 -20.37 9.80
N ASP A 28 13.16 -20.31 9.26
CA ASP A 28 12.82 -20.46 7.85
C ASP A 28 12.89 -19.14 7.05
N ILE A 29 13.16 -18.01 7.72
CA ILE A 29 13.24 -16.68 7.10
C ILE A 29 14.66 -16.14 7.20
N GLN A 30 15.09 -15.40 6.18
CA GLN A 30 16.35 -14.69 6.14
C GLN A 30 16.11 -13.27 5.62
N VAL A 31 16.41 -12.26 6.44
CA VAL A 31 16.43 -10.86 6.00
C VAL A 31 17.69 -10.63 5.18
N CYS A 32 17.53 -10.22 3.91
CA CYS A 32 18.63 -9.99 2.98
C CYS A 32 19.12 -8.54 3.04
N PHE A 33 18.20 -7.59 3.10
CA PHE A 33 18.50 -6.17 3.27
C PHE A 33 17.32 -5.40 3.83
N LYS A 34 17.61 -4.18 4.26
CA LYS A 34 16.64 -3.15 4.69
C LYS A 34 16.88 -1.88 3.88
N SER A 35 15.83 -1.11 3.63
CA SER A 35 15.95 0.21 3.01
C SER A 35 15.00 1.21 3.64
N GLU A 36 15.45 2.45 3.80
CA GLU A 36 14.68 3.56 4.34
C GLU A 36 14.08 4.44 3.23
N THR A 37 14.54 4.28 2.00
CA THR A 37 14.09 5.06 0.85
C THR A 37 13.71 4.17 -0.34
N ILE A 38 12.79 4.67 -1.16
CA ILE A 38 12.37 3.98 -2.40
C ILE A 38 13.55 3.86 -3.38
N GLY A 39 14.39 4.89 -3.47
CA GLY A 39 15.57 4.86 -4.35
C GLY A 39 16.53 3.72 -4.00
N GLN A 40 16.89 3.60 -2.71
CA GLN A 40 17.74 2.52 -2.20
C GLN A 40 17.09 1.15 -2.41
N LEU A 41 15.77 1.03 -2.12
CA LEU A 41 15.02 -0.20 -2.35
C LEU A 41 15.17 -0.68 -3.80
N LEU A 42 14.87 0.18 -4.77
CA LEU A 42 14.90 -0.18 -6.20
C LEU A 42 16.30 -0.59 -6.66
N GLN A 43 17.34 0.06 -6.16
CA GLN A 43 18.74 -0.31 -6.46
C GLN A 43 19.05 -1.71 -5.91
N LEU A 44 18.77 -1.96 -4.62
CA LEU A 44 19.08 -3.24 -3.98
C LEU A 44 18.29 -4.41 -4.56
N LEU A 45 17.06 -4.18 -5.05
CA LEU A 45 16.27 -5.21 -5.72
C LEU A 45 16.89 -5.72 -7.04
N VAL A 46 17.73 -4.93 -7.68
CA VAL A 46 18.48 -5.36 -8.88
C VAL A 46 19.65 -6.26 -8.50
N GLU A 47 20.31 -5.96 -7.38
CA GLU A 47 21.57 -6.58 -6.98
C GLU A 47 21.36 -7.86 -6.13
N VAL A 48 20.32 -7.84 -5.29
CA VAL A 48 20.08 -8.87 -4.27
C VAL A 48 18.82 -9.67 -4.58
N PRO A 49 18.92 -10.97 -4.83
CA PRO A 49 17.76 -11.80 -5.10
C PRO A 49 16.91 -12.00 -3.84
N VAL A 50 15.63 -11.62 -3.92
CA VAL A 50 14.64 -11.64 -2.84
C VAL A 50 13.38 -12.38 -3.29
N ASP A 51 12.75 -13.12 -2.36
CA ASP A 51 11.51 -13.85 -2.62
C ASP A 51 10.27 -13.03 -2.23
N VAL A 52 10.35 -12.33 -1.09
CA VAL A 52 9.27 -11.53 -0.52
C VAL A 52 9.80 -10.18 -0.07
N LEU A 53 9.11 -9.12 -0.43
CA LEU A 53 9.35 -7.78 0.09
C LEU A 53 8.24 -7.42 1.07
N VAL A 54 8.61 -7.05 2.30
CA VAL A 54 7.76 -6.37 3.26
C VAL A 54 7.99 -4.88 3.06
N CYS A 55 6.99 -4.15 2.62
CA CYS A 55 7.12 -2.77 2.16
C CYS A 55 6.10 -1.87 2.83
N ASP A 56 6.53 -0.73 3.34
CA ASP A 56 5.59 0.33 3.69
C ASP A 56 4.77 0.73 2.46
N TYR A 57 3.51 1.03 2.71
CA TYR A 57 2.62 1.54 1.67
C TYR A 57 2.87 3.03 1.39
N GLU A 58 3.34 3.79 2.37
CA GLU A 58 3.56 5.24 2.34
C GLU A 58 4.97 5.58 2.80
N PHE A 59 5.69 6.37 2.02
CA PHE A 59 7.02 6.89 2.34
C PHE A 59 6.95 8.41 2.45
N GLU A 60 7.06 8.94 3.67
CA GLU A 60 7.03 10.38 3.90
C GLU A 60 8.29 11.05 3.36
N GLY A 61 8.10 12.14 2.61
CA GLY A 61 9.21 12.94 2.09
C GLY A 61 10.07 12.29 1.00
N ASP A 62 9.79 11.04 0.61
CA ASP A 62 10.52 10.39 -0.48
C ASP A 62 10.18 11.05 -1.84
N PRO A 63 11.17 11.36 -2.69
CA PRO A 63 10.94 11.98 -3.99
C PRO A 63 10.20 11.06 -4.98
N TYR A 64 10.20 9.77 -4.76
CA TYR A 64 9.49 8.81 -5.60
C TYR A 64 8.04 8.60 -5.15
N ALA A 65 7.17 8.33 -6.10
CA ALA A 65 5.79 7.98 -5.80
C ALA A 65 5.68 6.58 -5.16
N ASP A 66 5.01 6.50 -4.02
CA ASP A 66 4.78 5.31 -3.19
C ASP A 66 3.52 4.51 -3.57
N GLY A 67 3.08 3.61 -2.70
CA GLY A 67 1.84 2.86 -2.84
C GLY A 67 1.77 2.04 -4.13
N LEU A 68 0.68 2.20 -4.89
CA LEU A 68 0.48 1.45 -6.13
C LEU A 68 1.50 1.79 -7.23
N ASN A 69 2.02 3.03 -7.25
CA ASN A 69 3.05 3.42 -8.22
C ASN A 69 4.38 2.72 -7.92
N LEU A 70 4.71 2.60 -6.63
CA LEU A 70 5.87 1.83 -6.19
C LEU A 70 5.71 0.35 -6.58
N LEU A 71 4.55 -0.25 -6.34
CA LEU A 71 4.27 -1.64 -6.71
C LEU A 71 4.50 -1.89 -8.21
N ASP A 72 4.04 -0.98 -9.08
CA ASP A 72 4.27 -1.10 -10.51
C ASP A 72 5.75 -1.02 -10.88
N ARG A 73 6.52 -0.16 -10.20
CA ARG A 73 7.98 -0.05 -10.40
C ARG A 73 8.68 -1.33 -9.97
N ILE A 74 8.35 -1.83 -8.77
CA ILE A 74 8.91 -3.08 -8.25
C ILE A 74 8.65 -4.23 -9.22
N ARG A 75 7.44 -4.36 -9.77
CA ARG A 75 7.11 -5.41 -10.74
C ARG A 75 7.89 -5.35 -12.05
N ARG A 76 8.34 -4.16 -12.47
CA ARG A 76 9.20 -4.01 -13.66
C ARG A 76 10.62 -4.42 -13.36
N VAL A 77 11.13 -4.12 -12.16
CA VAL A 77 12.51 -4.41 -11.75
C VAL A 77 12.65 -5.87 -11.31
N ALA A 78 11.68 -6.39 -10.56
CA ALA A 78 11.68 -7.73 -9.98
C ALA A 78 10.31 -8.42 -10.20
N PRO A 79 10.01 -8.95 -11.39
CA PRO A 79 8.68 -9.46 -11.76
C PRO A 79 8.18 -10.63 -10.90
N THR A 80 9.10 -11.42 -10.35
CA THR A 80 8.79 -12.60 -9.53
C THR A 80 8.65 -12.29 -8.04
N LEU A 81 9.05 -11.09 -7.61
CA LEU A 81 9.02 -10.66 -6.22
C LEU A 81 7.57 -10.54 -5.72
N ARG A 82 7.34 -11.08 -4.54
CA ARG A 82 6.03 -11.01 -3.87
C ARG A 82 6.04 -9.86 -2.86
N VAL A 83 5.13 -8.91 -3.00
CA VAL A 83 5.06 -7.73 -2.13
C VAL A 83 3.95 -7.88 -1.11
N VAL A 84 4.30 -7.78 0.17
CA VAL A 84 3.39 -7.66 1.31
C VAL A 84 3.49 -6.24 1.83
N PHE A 85 2.40 -5.48 1.75
CA PHE A 85 2.39 -4.12 2.27
C PHE A 85 2.18 -4.07 3.78
N LEU A 86 2.92 -3.16 4.45
CA LEU A 86 2.63 -2.67 5.79
C LEU A 86 1.96 -1.30 5.67
N SER A 87 0.98 -0.98 6.54
CA SER A 87 0.40 0.36 6.58
C SER A 87 -0.24 0.64 7.94
N THR A 88 -0.20 1.89 8.36
CA THR A 88 -1.01 2.41 9.47
C THR A 88 -2.48 2.56 9.09
N HIS A 89 -2.76 2.76 7.80
CA HIS A 89 -4.09 2.92 7.25
C HIS A 89 -4.65 1.58 6.74
N SER A 90 -5.82 1.21 7.24
CA SER A 90 -6.50 -0.04 6.88
C SER A 90 -7.81 0.20 6.11
N SER A 91 -7.86 1.23 5.25
CA SER A 91 -9.06 1.44 4.44
C SER A 91 -9.23 0.30 3.43
N THR A 92 -10.43 -0.25 3.38
CA THR A 92 -10.77 -1.38 2.48
C THR A 92 -10.51 -1.07 1.03
N HIS A 93 -10.61 0.21 0.64
CA HIS A 93 -10.36 0.68 -0.72
C HIS A 93 -8.87 0.57 -1.10
N ILE A 94 -7.97 1.06 -0.24
CA ILE A 94 -6.52 0.96 -0.45
C ILE A 94 -6.10 -0.50 -0.54
N ILE A 95 -6.61 -1.32 0.37
CA ILE A 95 -6.31 -2.75 0.41
C ILE A 95 -6.80 -3.45 -0.86
N SER A 96 -8.06 -3.22 -1.28
CA SER A 96 -8.60 -3.77 -2.52
C SER A 96 -7.79 -3.33 -3.73
N ALA A 97 -7.42 -2.05 -3.81
CA ALA A 97 -6.63 -1.54 -4.91
C ALA A 97 -5.22 -2.17 -4.96
N ALA A 98 -4.57 -2.36 -3.81
CA ALA A 98 -3.26 -3.01 -3.72
C ALA A 98 -3.33 -4.48 -4.16
N LEU A 99 -4.33 -5.23 -3.70
CA LEU A 99 -4.53 -6.63 -4.09
C LEU A 99 -4.85 -6.78 -5.58
N ASN A 100 -5.73 -5.94 -6.12
CA ASN A 100 -6.05 -5.91 -7.54
C ASN A 100 -4.83 -5.55 -8.41
N ALA A 101 -3.93 -4.72 -7.89
CA ALA A 101 -2.66 -4.43 -8.53
C ALA A 101 -1.63 -5.56 -8.40
N GLY A 102 -1.94 -6.63 -7.65
CA GLY A 102 -1.11 -7.83 -7.51
C GLY A 102 -0.20 -7.86 -6.28
N ALA A 103 -0.51 -7.09 -5.23
CA ALA A 103 0.12 -7.29 -3.94
C ALA A 103 -0.18 -8.71 -3.40
N ALA A 104 0.79 -9.32 -2.74
CA ALA A 104 0.64 -10.64 -2.15
C ALA A 104 -0.02 -10.62 -0.78
N GLY A 105 -0.11 -9.46 -0.16
CA GLY A 105 -0.78 -9.29 1.12
C GLY A 105 -0.77 -7.83 1.58
N PHE A 106 -1.57 -7.60 2.61
CA PHE A 106 -1.65 -6.30 3.26
C PHE A 106 -1.79 -6.52 4.77
N VAL A 107 -0.93 -5.88 5.55
CA VAL A 107 -0.82 -6.06 7.00
C VAL A 107 -0.78 -4.69 7.67
N GLY A 108 -1.51 -4.51 8.77
CA GLY A 108 -1.48 -3.27 9.55
C GLY A 108 -0.19 -3.12 10.35
N LYS A 109 0.30 -1.90 10.55
CA LYS A 109 1.45 -1.60 11.44
C LYS A 109 1.09 -1.66 12.95
N GLY A 110 -0.06 -2.23 13.32
CA GLY A 110 -0.45 -2.47 14.71
C GLY A 110 0.02 -3.82 15.26
N PRO A 111 -0.16 -4.07 16.57
CA PRO A 111 0.27 -5.32 17.22
C PRO A 111 -0.24 -6.58 16.55
N GLU A 112 -1.51 -6.60 16.15
CA GLU A 112 -2.14 -7.74 15.44
C GLU A 112 -1.50 -8.00 14.08
N GLY A 113 -1.11 -6.92 13.37
CA GLY A 113 -0.45 -7.02 12.09
C GLY A 113 0.94 -7.65 12.20
N PHE A 114 1.75 -7.24 13.17
CA PHE A 114 3.06 -7.82 13.41
C PHE A 114 2.98 -9.32 13.76
N VAL A 115 1.96 -9.74 14.52
CA VAL A 115 1.73 -11.17 14.82
C VAL A 115 1.46 -11.96 13.53
N SER A 116 0.72 -11.39 12.57
CA SER A 116 0.34 -12.06 11.33
C SER A 116 1.38 -11.92 10.21
N LEU A 117 2.41 -11.08 10.36
CA LEU A 117 3.39 -10.78 9.31
C LEU A 117 4.15 -12.02 8.82
N THR A 118 4.56 -12.90 9.73
CA THR A 118 5.28 -14.12 9.35
C THR A 118 4.41 -15.07 8.54
N ALA A 119 3.10 -15.16 8.86
CA ALA A 119 2.13 -15.91 8.08
C ALA A 119 1.94 -15.30 6.69
N ALA A 120 1.88 -13.96 6.59
CA ALA A 120 1.79 -13.24 5.32
C ALA A 120 3.01 -13.52 4.42
N ILE A 121 4.23 -13.50 4.97
CA ILE A 121 5.46 -13.81 4.24
C ILE A 121 5.44 -15.24 3.69
N ARG A 122 5.04 -16.22 4.51
CA ARG A 122 4.96 -17.62 4.09
C ARG A 122 3.90 -17.85 3.01
N ALA A 123 2.72 -17.22 3.15
CA ALA A 123 1.67 -17.26 2.15
C ALA A 123 2.13 -16.64 0.83
N ALA A 124 2.79 -15.47 0.88
CA ALA A 124 3.34 -14.80 -0.28
C ALA A 124 4.37 -15.68 -1.01
N LYS A 125 5.29 -16.33 -0.28
CA LYS A 125 6.26 -17.29 -0.86
C LYS A 125 5.56 -18.43 -1.58
N ASN A 126 4.45 -18.90 -1.04
CA ASN A 126 3.63 -19.97 -1.62
C ASN A 126 2.65 -19.47 -2.71
N LYS A 127 2.84 -18.25 -3.20
CA LYS A 127 1.99 -17.62 -4.24
C LYS A 127 0.52 -17.43 -3.83
N SER A 128 0.21 -17.49 -2.54
CA SER A 128 -1.09 -17.17 -1.97
C SER A 128 -1.17 -15.71 -1.59
N VAL A 129 -2.39 -15.17 -1.57
CA VAL A 129 -2.68 -13.83 -1.05
C VAL A 129 -3.02 -13.97 0.44
N PHE A 130 -2.45 -13.10 1.26
CA PHE A 130 -2.69 -13.07 2.70
C PHE A 130 -3.39 -11.79 3.12
N LEU A 131 -4.46 -11.95 3.86
CA LEU A 131 -5.14 -10.87 4.57
C LEU A 131 -5.45 -11.34 6.00
N PRO A 132 -5.12 -10.54 7.03
CA PRO A 132 -5.60 -10.78 8.38
C PRO A 132 -7.14 -10.84 8.43
N ASP A 133 -7.70 -11.68 9.29
CA ASP A 133 -9.15 -11.86 9.41
C ASP A 133 -9.90 -10.55 9.68
N SER A 134 -9.32 -9.66 10.48
CA SER A 134 -9.87 -8.33 10.76
C SER A 134 -10.04 -7.49 9.47
N ILE A 135 -9.08 -7.58 8.55
CA ILE A 135 -9.13 -6.89 7.25
C ILE A 135 -10.08 -7.63 6.29
N ALA A 136 -9.99 -8.96 6.22
CA ALA A 136 -10.87 -9.77 5.37
C ALA A 136 -12.34 -9.54 5.73
N ASN A 137 -12.69 -9.52 7.02
CA ASN A 137 -14.03 -9.26 7.51
C ASN A 137 -14.51 -7.84 7.17
N LYS A 138 -13.63 -6.81 7.26
CA LYS A 138 -13.97 -5.45 6.84
C LYS A 138 -14.28 -5.40 5.33
N MET A 139 -13.48 -6.07 4.51
CA MET A 139 -13.69 -6.13 3.06
C MET A 139 -15.00 -6.85 2.72
N LEU A 140 -15.29 -7.98 3.34
CA LEU A 140 -16.55 -8.72 3.15
C LEU A 140 -17.77 -7.85 3.51
N ARG A 141 -17.73 -7.15 4.64
CA ARG A 141 -18.80 -6.23 5.04
C ARG A 141 -18.94 -5.04 4.07
N ALA A 142 -17.83 -4.49 3.57
CA ALA A 142 -17.87 -3.42 2.58
C ALA A 142 -18.46 -3.91 1.25
N THR A 143 -18.11 -5.12 0.81
CA THR A 143 -18.67 -5.73 -0.42
C THR A 143 -20.16 -6.05 -0.26
N ALA A 144 -20.57 -6.57 0.90
CA ALA A 144 -21.98 -6.84 1.18
C ALA A 144 -22.82 -5.54 1.16
N ARG A 145 -22.34 -4.46 1.82
CA ARG A 145 -22.98 -3.15 1.77
C ARG A 145 -23.02 -2.55 0.36
N ALA A 146 -21.98 -2.76 -0.45
CA ALA A 146 -21.96 -2.33 -1.84
C ALA A 146 -23.00 -3.09 -2.70
N ALA A 147 -23.28 -4.35 -2.38
CA ALA A 147 -24.32 -5.14 -3.03
C ALA A 147 -25.74 -4.72 -2.62
N GLU A 148 -25.90 -4.17 -1.42
CA GLU A 148 -27.21 -3.73 -0.88
C GLU A 148 -27.59 -2.29 -1.27
N GLY A 149 -26.74 -1.52 -1.93
CA GLY A 149 -27.05 -0.16 -2.37
C GLY A 149 -25.86 0.80 -2.34
N GLY A 150 -24.94 0.60 -3.21
CA GLY A 150 -24.08 1.65 -3.72
C GLY A 150 -22.94 2.11 -2.81
N SER A 151 -21.75 1.62 -3.09
CA SER A 151 -20.52 2.31 -2.69
C SER A 151 -19.70 2.68 -3.92
N SER A 152 -19.59 3.98 -4.13
CA SER A 152 -19.01 4.60 -5.33
C SER A 152 -17.46 4.49 -5.45
N LEU A 153 -16.76 3.81 -4.55
CA LEU A 153 -15.29 3.81 -4.49
C LEU A 153 -14.60 2.87 -5.50
N ASN A 154 -15.28 1.82 -5.94
CA ASN A 154 -14.80 1.01 -7.05
C ASN A 154 -14.80 1.76 -8.40
N LEU A 155 -15.27 3.01 -8.39
CA LEU A 155 -15.33 3.89 -9.56
C LEU A 155 -14.03 4.67 -9.81
N LEU A 156 -13.14 4.77 -8.82
CA LEU A 156 -11.89 5.53 -8.99
C LEU A 156 -10.83 4.70 -9.71
N SER A 157 -10.24 5.29 -10.74
CA SER A 157 -9.01 4.73 -11.32
C SER A 157 -7.86 4.86 -10.30
N LYS A 158 -6.80 4.09 -10.47
CA LYS A 158 -5.58 4.14 -9.68
C LYS A 158 -5.04 5.57 -9.47
N ASN A 159 -5.02 6.35 -10.55
CA ASN A 159 -4.52 7.71 -10.52
C ASN A 159 -5.45 8.68 -9.78
N GLU A 160 -6.76 8.53 -9.96
CA GLU A 160 -7.77 9.31 -9.25
C GLU A 160 -7.73 9.01 -7.75
N SER A 161 -7.61 7.73 -7.37
CA SER A 161 -7.50 7.30 -5.97
C SER A 161 -6.27 7.90 -5.29
N THR A 162 -5.11 7.86 -5.94
CA THR A 162 -3.87 8.46 -5.42
C THR A 162 -4.03 9.96 -5.18
N VAL A 163 -4.57 10.68 -6.17
CA VAL A 163 -4.75 12.14 -6.06
C VAL A 163 -5.79 12.50 -5.00
N VAL A 164 -6.92 11.78 -4.95
CA VAL A 164 -7.96 12.00 -3.95
C VAL A 164 -7.42 11.80 -2.54
N ARG A 165 -6.64 10.75 -2.30
CA ARG A 165 -5.98 10.50 -1.01
C ARG A 165 -5.10 11.68 -0.60
N MET A 166 -4.18 12.11 -1.48
CA MET A 166 -3.26 13.22 -1.19
C MET A 166 -3.99 14.55 -0.93
N ILE A 167 -5.12 14.79 -1.59
CA ILE A 167 -5.99 15.95 -1.28
C ILE A 167 -6.60 15.82 0.11
N CYS A 168 -7.05 14.63 0.49
CA CYS A 168 -7.60 14.38 1.82
C CYS A 168 -6.55 14.50 2.94
N ASP A 169 -5.28 14.25 2.61
CA ASP A 169 -4.11 14.48 3.48
C ASP A 169 -3.70 15.97 3.54
N GLY A 170 -4.44 16.86 2.88
CA GLY A 170 -4.23 18.32 2.91
C GLY A 170 -3.17 18.83 1.93
N MET A 171 -2.68 17.99 1.01
CA MET A 171 -1.67 18.41 0.03
C MET A 171 -2.27 19.33 -1.04
N SER A 172 -1.50 20.36 -1.44
CA SER A 172 -1.88 21.23 -2.56
C SER A 172 -1.74 20.51 -3.90
N ILE A 173 -2.50 20.97 -4.91
CA ILE A 173 -2.37 20.46 -6.29
C ILE A 173 -0.94 20.58 -6.81
N ALA A 174 -0.24 21.67 -6.46
CA ALA A 174 1.15 21.90 -6.86
C ALA A 174 2.09 20.85 -6.23
N THR A 175 1.98 20.62 -4.93
CA THR A 175 2.76 19.62 -4.19
C THR A 175 2.52 18.20 -4.74
N ILE A 176 1.25 17.87 -5.02
CA ILE A 176 0.89 16.56 -5.61
C ILE A 176 1.48 16.43 -7.02
N ALA A 177 1.44 17.49 -7.81
CA ALA A 177 1.98 17.51 -9.17
C ALA A 177 3.49 17.25 -9.18
N GLU A 178 4.23 17.90 -8.29
CA GLU A 178 5.66 17.68 -8.09
C GLU A 178 5.93 16.23 -7.64
N ARG A 179 5.24 15.77 -6.59
CA ARG A 179 5.43 14.42 -6.02
C ARG A 179 5.13 13.30 -7.03
N LEU A 180 4.13 13.48 -7.89
CA LEU A 180 3.76 12.49 -8.89
C LEU A 180 4.46 12.69 -10.24
N ASN A 181 5.33 13.70 -10.37
CA ASN A 181 5.97 14.11 -11.62
C ASN A 181 4.95 14.31 -12.75
N ARG A 182 3.92 15.10 -12.47
CA ARG A 182 2.80 15.40 -13.37
C ARG A 182 2.54 16.90 -13.46
N SER A 183 1.82 17.32 -14.50
CA SER A 183 1.38 18.71 -14.57
C SER A 183 0.26 18.99 -13.55
N PRO A 184 0.19 20.20 -12.95
CA PRO A 184 -0.92 20.62 -12.09
C PRO A 184 -2.29 20.44 -12.76
N LYS A 185 -2.37 20.64 -14.07
CA LYS A 185 -3.58 20.41 -14.86
C LYS A 185 -4.01 18.95 -14.85
N THR A 186 -3.05 18.01 -14.97
CA THR A 186 -3.33 16.57 -14.91
C THR A 186 -3.86 16.18 -13.55
N VAL A 187 -3.24 16.66 -12.47
CA VAL A 187 -3.66 16.40 -11.08
C VAL A 187 -5.06 16.98 -10.82
N SER A 188 -5.31 18.22 -11.27
CA SER A 188 -6.64 18.85 -11.15
C SER A 188 -7.72 18.06 -11.90
N ASN A 189 -7.45 17.58 -13.10
CA ASN A 189 -8.39 16.75 -13.86
C ASN A 189 -8.69 15.42 -13.14
N GLN A 190 -7.68 14.77 -12.57
CA GLN A 190 -7.84 13.53 -11.80
C GLN A 190 -8.61 13.76 -10.50
N LYS A 191 -8.36 14.88 -9.78
CA LYS A 191 -9.15 15.31 -8.63
C LYS A 191 -10.63 15.46 -9.02
N ASN A 192 -10.91 16.24 -10.05
CA ASN A 192 -12.28 16.53 -10.49
C ASN A 192 -13.01 15.27 -10.96
N ALA A 193 -12.33 14.38 -11.67
CA ALA A 193 -12.89 13.10 -12.08
C ALA A 193 -13.21 12.23 -10.85
N GLY A 194 -12.31 12.17 -9.86
CA GLY A 194 -12.54 11.49 -8.60
C GLY A 194 -13.72 12.08 -7.84
N MET A 195 -13.77 13.40 -7.68
CA MET A 195 -14.89 14.10 -7.03
C MET A 195 -16.23 13.77 -7.69
N LYS A 196 -16.30 13.84 -9.02
CA LYS A 196 -17.52 13.51 -9.77
C LYS A 196 -17.99 12.08 -9.53
N LYS A 197 -17.07 11.12 -9.52
CA LYS A 197 -17.35 9.70 -9.27
C LYS A 197 -17.81 9.43 -7.84
N LEU A 198 -17.31 10.21 -6.87
CA LEU A 198 -17.65 10.12 -5.46
C LEU A 198 -18.87 10.96 -5.07
N GLY A 199 -19.39 11.77 -6.01
CA GLY A 199 -20.52 12.65 -5.74
C GLY A 199 -20.17 13.89 -4.91
N ALA A 200 -18.88 14.20 -4.73
CA ALA A 200 -18.42 15.37 -3.99
C ALA A 200 -18.52 16.66 -4.85
N ARG A 201 -19.06 17.74 -4.30
CA ARG A 201 -19.20 19.04 -4.98
C ARG A 201 -18.01 19.97 -4.75
N ASN A 202 -17.28 19.76 -3.67
CA ASN A 202 -16.10 20.53 -3.28
C ASN A 202 -15.12 19.68 -2.47
N ASP A 203 -13.94 20.24 -2.17
CA ASP A 203 -12.88 19.54 -1.45
C ASP A 203 -13.28 19.16 -0.01
N VAL A 204 -14.12 19.97 0.64
CA VAL A 204 -14.60 19.68 2.00
C VAL A 204 -15.52 18.47 2.00
N GLU A 205 -16.46 18.40 1.06
CA GLU A 205 -17.32 17.23 0.87
C GLU A 205 -16.50 16.00 0.52
N LEU A 206 -15.48 16.15 -0.34
CA LEU A 206 -14.58 15.05 -0.70
C LEU A 206 -13.90 14.47 0.54
N VAL A 207 -13.31 15.32 1.38
CA VAL A 207 -12.65 14.90 2.63
C VAL A 207 -13.64 14.24 3.58
N THR A 208 -14.85 14.80 3.71
CA THR A 208 -15.92 14.23 4.58
C THR A 208 -16.32 12.84 4.10
N ILE A 209 -16.62 12.68 2.81
CA ILE A 209 -16.98 11.41 2.19
C ILE A 209 -15.88 10.37 2.41
N VAL A 210 -14.63 10.73 2.13
CA VAL A 210 -13.48 9.81 2.27
C VAL A 210 -13.22 9.46 3.73
N ARG A 211 -13.38 10.40 4.66
CA ARG A 211 -13.23 10.14 6.11
C ARG A 211 -14.35 9.25 6.68
N GLU A 212 -15.60 9.47 6.32
CA GLU A 212 -16.71 8.62 6.74
C GLU A 212 -16.49 7.16 6.31
N TRP A 213 -15.85 6.97 5.17
CA TRP A 213 -15.50 5.63 4.68
C TRP A 213 -14.24 5.04 5.34
N SER A 214 -13.36 5.89 5.87
CA SER A 214 -12.18 5.43 6.63
C SER A 214 -12.52 5.05 8.07
N CYS A 215 -13.64 5.56 8.59
CA CYS A 215 -14.13 5.30 9.96
C CYS A 215 -15.18 4.18 10.05
N SER A 216 -15.65 3.65 8.93
CA SER A 216 -16.64 2.56 8.83
C SER A 216 -15.99 1.25 8.48
#